data_b870c9324f5021d48783a865e5b8cd61
#
_entry.id   b870c9324f5021d48783a865e5b8cd61
#
_cell.length_a   1.000
_cell.length_b   1.000
_cell.length_c   1.000
_cell.angle_alpha   90.00
_cell.angle_beta   90.00
_cell.angle_gamma   90.00
#
_symmetry.space_group_name_H-M   'P 1'
#
loop_
_entity.id
_entity.type
_entity.pdbx_description
1 polymer ?
#
loop_
_entity_poly.entity_id
_entity_poly.type
_entity_poly.pdbx_seq_one_letter_code
_entity_poly.pdbx_strand_id
1 'polypeptide(L)'
;MNENQFAENLMYYRKKKGLSQEKVAEYLEVSRQAVTKWEANASRPNSDNLMKLAQLFEVEADTLLGNGDREESAIQEEVSMGKMPWVLMGISAVCILAYIILAAFTDTFSIGTFLCMFVICIPIQLFLHMYLSNAVKNNSFSGIAGFDDRIEYNMCEVKKLLIQIDLHVGILSVVAIFLFCVINGANLKIPWFNGLLLVVYVFNFIAGIQMSNYKMIDKIYCREEDRKRAGRGIPVTAVYVLLLCAGIGITGIVFEVKGIENNTLPAIKIGGLLIVGIISATTGFFVENSKIKKWNPANTDYKTSRACIIGFVICVIMYGLMCVV
;
A
#
# COMPACT_ATOMS: atom_id res chain seq x y z
N MET A 1 12.66 21.23 -30.15
CA MET A 1 13.27 21.36 -28.80
C MET A 1 12.13 21.63 -27.82
N ASN A 2 11.95 20.78 -26.83
CA ASN A 2 10.87 20.96 -25.86
C ASN A 2 11.28 22.07 -24.88
N GLU A 3 10.64 23.22 -24.92
CA GLU A 3 11.03 24.40 -24.12
C GLU A 3 11.00 24.15 -22.59
N ASN A 4 10.29 23.12 -22.14
CA ASN A 4 10.16 22.74 -20.73
C ASN A 4 11.28 21.81 -20.20
N GLN A 5 12.16 21.30 -21.07
CA GLN A 5 13.06 20.20 -20.75
C GLN A 5 14.14 20.57 -19.70
N PHE A 6 14.63 21.80 -19.75
CA PHE A 6 15.58 22.31 -18.73
C PHE A 6 14.95 22.33 -17.33
N ALA A 7 13.75 22.87 -17.20
CA ALA A 7 13.08 22.99 -15.90
C ALA A 7 12.81 21.61 -15.25
N GLU A 8 12.38 20.66 -16.08
CA GLU A 8 12.17 19.27 -15.67
C GLU A 8 13.49 18.60 -15.25
N ASN A 9 14.58 18.79 -16.02
CA ASN A 9 15.89 18.24 -15.72
C ASN A 9 16.45 18.84 -14.42
N LEU A 10 16.36 20.15 -14.25
CA LEU A 10 16.78 20.85 -13.04
C LEU A 10 16.08 20.28 -11.80
N MET A 11 14.77 20.15 -11.85
CA MET A 11 13.97 19.57 -10.76
C MET A 11 14.35 18.10 -10.51
N TYR A 12 14.55 17.33 -11.57
CA TYR A 12 14.94 15.92 -11.49
C TYR A 12 16.29 15.73 -10.78
N TYR A 13 17.35 16.40 -11.26
CA TYR A 13 18.69 16.23 -10.69
C TYR A 13 18.81 16.79 -9.26
N ARG A 14 18.11 17.89 -8.96
CA ARG A 14 18.00 18.39 -7.59
C ARG A 14 17.38 17.35 -6.65
N LYS A 15 16.25 16.77 -7.05
CA LYS A 15 15.58 15.73 -6.25
C LYS A 15 16.43 14.46 -6.15
N LYS A 16 17.12 14.07 -7.22
CA LYS A 16 18.04 12.90 -7.23
C LYS A 16 19.17 13.07 -6.21
N LYS A 17 19.69 14.29 -6.04
CA LYS A 17 20.73 14.65 -5.05
C LYS A 17 20.14 14.94 -3.65
N GLY A 18 18.83 14.87 -3.44
CA GLY A 18 18.18 15.16 -2.15
C GLY A 18 18.32 16.63 -1.70
N LEU A 19 18.50 17.56 -2.65
CA LEU A 19 18.69 18.97 -2.35
C LEU A 19 17.37 19.73 -2.34
N SER A 20 17.20 20.65 -1.36
CA SER A 20 16.11 21.63 -1.40
C SER A 20 16.43 22.76 -2.40
N GLN A 21 15.39 23.47 -2.88
CA GLN A 21 15.61 24.67 -3.71
C GLN A 21 16.51 25.70 -3.00
N GLU A 22 16.41 25.77 -1.68
CA GLU A 22 17.21 26.65 -0.83
C GLU A 22 18.69 26.27 -0.82
N LYS A 23 19.02 24.97 -0.72
CA LYS A 23 20.41 24.49 -0.80
C LYS A 23 21.03 24.70 -2.18
N VAL A 24 20.25 24.53 -3.25
CA VAL A 24 20.70 24.84 -4.61
C VAL A 24 20.95 26.32 -4.77
N ALA A 25 20.07 27.18 -4.25
CA ALA A 25 20.21 28.62 -4.27
C ALA A 25 21.46 29.09 -3.48
N GLU A 26 21.70 28.52 -2.30
CA GLU A 26 22.89 28.78 -1.47
C GLU A 26 24.17 28.41 -2.21
N TYR A 27 24.22 27.21 -2.82
CA TYR A 27 25.40 26.78 -3.58
C TYR A 27 25.71 27.67 -4.78
N LEU A 28 24.69 28.19 -5.46
CA LEU A 28 24.79 29.04 -6.64
C LEU A 28 24.93 30.53 -6.29
N GLU A 29 24.81 30.89 -5.01
CA GLU A 29 24.80 32.28 -4.53
C GLU A 29 23.68 33.13 -5.17
N VAL A 30 22.51 32.52 -5.36
CA VAL A 30 21.32 33.17 -5.92
C VAL A 30 20.16 33.14 -4.94
N SER A 31 19.05 33.86 -5.23
CA SER A 31 17.88 33.78 -4.41
C SER A 31 17.11 32.44 -4.64
N ARG A 32 16.46 31.90 -3.61
CA ARG A 32 15.57 30.75 -3.74
C ARG A 32 14.48 30.98 -4.82
N GLN A 33 14.02 32.23 -4.94
CA GLN A 33 13.04 32.61 -5.96
C GLN A 33 13.56 32.42 -7.38
N ALA A 34 14.88 32.62 -7.63
CA ALA A 34 15.48 32.36 -8.92
C ALA A 34 15.39 30.87 -9.28
N VAL A 35 15.76 29.98 -8.36
CA VAL A 35 15.66 28.53 -8.55
C VAL A 35 14.20 28.11 -8.78
N THR A 36 13.25 28.66 -8.00
CA THR A 36 11.81 28.40 -8.20
C THR A 36 11.33 28.83 -9.59
N LYS A 37 11.77 29.99 -10.09
CA LYS A 37 11.42 30.46 -11.45
C LYS A 37 12.03 29.59 -12.54
N TRP A 38 13.25 29.09 -12.33
CA TRP A 38 13.90 28.16 -13.27
C TRP A 38 13.16 26.81 -13.34
N GLU A 39 12.78 26.26 -12.20
CA GLU A 39 12.00 25.02 -12.15
C GLU A 39 10.55 25.17 -12.67
N ALA A 40 9.99 26.38 -12.58
CA ALA A 40 8.68 26.71 -13.15
C ALA A 40 8.75 27.11 -14.64
N ASN A 41 9.95 27.04 -15.28
CA ASN A 41 10.20 27.52 -16.66
C ASN A 41 9.84 28.99 -16.90
N ALA A 42 9.76 29.78 -15.84
CA ALA A 42 9.46 31.21 -15.91
C ALA A 42 10.69 32.10 -16.21
N SER A 43 11.90 31.55 -16.02
CA SER A 43 13.17 32.16 -16.40
C SER A 43 14.25 31.09 -16.54
N ARG A 44 15.42 31.46 -17.12
CA ARG A 44 16.56 30.56 -17.25
C ARG A 44 17.79 31.10 -16.50
N PRO A 45 18.67 30.24 -15.98
CA PRO A 45 19.94 30.65 -15.45
C PRO A 45 20.83 31.22 -16.56
N ASN A 46 21.77 32.08 -16.19
CA ASN A 46 22.87 32.46 -17.05
C ASN A 46 23.85 31.28 -17.25
N SER A 47 24.80 31.44 -18.19
CA SER A 47 25.78 30.39 -18.53
C SER A 47 26.61 29.94 -17.31
N ASP A 48 27.00 30.86 -16.44
CA ASP A 48 27.79 30.54 -15.25
C ASP A 48 27.03 29.71 -14.23
N ASN A 49 25.74 30.05 -14.01
CA ASN A 49 24.89 29.32 -13.13
C ASN A 49 24.52 27.94 -13.72
N LEU A 50 24.39 27.84 -15.06
CA LEU A 50 24.17 26.56 -15.73
C LEU A 50 25.37 25.62 -15.53
N MET A 51 26.61 26.15 -15.67
CA MET A 51 27.83 25.37 -15.44
C MET A 51 27.98 24.94 -13.97
N LYS A 52 27.66 25.82 -13.02
CA LYS A 52 27.66 25.50 -11.59
C LYS A 52 26.57 24.42 -11.26
N LEU A 53 25.39 24.49 -11.89
CA LEU A 53 24.35 23.44 -11.77
C LEU A 53 24.83 22.09 -12.31
N ALA A 54 25.51 22.10 -13.47
CA ALA A 54 26.08 20.90 -14.06
C ALA A 54 27.11 20.24 -13.13
N GLN A 55 28.00 21.07 -12.53
CA GLN A 55 28.97 20.61 -11.52
C GLN A 55 28.30 20.09 -10.24
N LEU A 56 27.30 20.81 -9.70
CA LEU A 56 26.57 20.42 -8.50
C LEU A 56 25.87 19.04 -8.68
N PHE A 57 25.32 18.83 -9.86
CA PHE A 57 24.60 17.58 -10.18
C PHE A 57 25.50 16.50 -10.77
N GLU A 58 26.78 16.79 -11.06
CA GLU A 58 27.74 15.86 -11.69
C GLU A 58 27.25 15.35 -13.05
N VAL A 59 26.73 16.27 -13.87
CA VAL A 59 26.23 15.99 -15.22
C VAL A 59 26.77 17.00 -16.22
N GLU A 60 26.72 16.69 -17.51
CA GLU A 60 27.08 17.66 -18.56
C GLU A 60 25.99 18.74 -18.69
N ALA A 61 26.38 19.97 -19.04
CA ALA A 61 25.46 21.09 -19.21
C ALA A 61 24.43 20.80 -20.32
N ASP A 62 24.82 20.07 -21.36
CA ASP A 62 23.92 19.62 -22.43
C ASP A 62 22.83 18.66 -21.95
N THR A 63 23.14 17.83 -20.95
CA THR A 63 22.16 16.96 -20.28
C THR A 63 21.10 17.77 -19.55
N LEU A 64 21.51 18.86 -18.86
CA LEU A 64 20.56 19.79 -18.23
C LEU A 64 19.70 20.52 -19.26
N LEU A 65 20.27 20.89 -20.40
CA LEU A 65 19.55 21.56 -21.48
C LEU A 65 18.64 20.60 -22.31
N GLY A 66 18.76 19.29 -22.09
CA GLY A 66 17.95 18.29 -22.79
C GLY A 66 18.53 17.81 -24.11
N ASN A 67 19.79 18.14 -24.41
CA ASN A 67 20.49 17.69 -25.63
C ASN A 67 21.33 16.42 -25.39
N GLY A 68 21.48 15.97 -24.14
CA GLY A 68 22.19 14.74 -23.79
C GLY A 68 21.25 13.56 -23.60
N ASP A 69 21.78 12.34 -23.83
CA ASP A 69 21.05 11.12 -23.50
C ASP A 69 20.77 11.09 -21.99
N ARG A 70 19.49 11.15 -21.64
CA ARG A 70 19.10 11.04 -20.24
C ARG A 70 19.45 9.62 -19.76
N GLU A 71 20.16 9.51 -18.64
CA GLU A 71 20.18 8.27 -17.85
C GLU A 71 18.75 7.81 -17.43
N GLU A 72 17.74 8.60 -17.76
CA GLU A 72 16.34 8.39 -17.45
C GLU A 72 15.76 7.09 -18.05
N SER A 73 16.28 6.67 -19.23
CA SER A 73 15.88 5.40 -19.84
C SER A 73 16.36 4.19 -19.03
N ALA A 74 17.57 4.24 -18.48
CA ALA A 74 18.11 3.15 -17.68
C ALA A 74 17.43 3.07 -16.30
N ILE A 75 17.09 4.23 -15.67
CA ILE A 75 16.42 4.26 -14.36
C ILE A 75 14.91 3.97 -14.50
N GLN A 76 14.27 4.39 -15.59
CA GLN A 76 12.86 4.03 -15.86
C GLN A 76 12.70 2.58 -16.26
N GLU A 77 13.66 1.99 -16.98
CA GLU A 77 13.68 0.56 -17.28
C GLU A 77 13.92 -0.30 -16.03
N GLU A 78 14.72 0.19 -15.08
CA GLU A 78 15.06 -0.54 -13.85
C GLU A 78 13.89 -0.60 -12.85
N VAL A 79 12.92 0.31 -12.94
CA VAL A 79 11.74 0.38 -12.03
C VAL A 79 10.44 0.26 -12.82
N SER A 80 10.33 -0.76 -13.66
CA SER A 80 9.07 -1.14 -14.33
C SER A 80 8.40 -2.29 -13.58
N MET A 81 7.07 -2.39 -13.68
CA MET A 81 6.28 -3.44 -13.02
C MET A 81 6.62 -4.87 -13.50
N GLY A 82 7.45 -5.01 -14.52
CA GLY A 82 7.85 -6.31 -15.05
C GLY A 82 6.69 -7.16 -15.56
N LYS A 83 7.01 -8.41 -16.00
CA LYS A 83 6.01 -9.36 -16.52
C LYS A 83 5.49 -10.33 -15.44
N MET A 84 6.13 -10.36 -14.26
CA MET A 84 5.81 -11.32 -13.19
C MET A 84 4.36 -11.30 -12.72
N PRO A 85 3.71 -10.14 -12.49
CA PRO A 85 2.30 -10.10 -12.08
C PRO A 85 1.37 -10.78 -13.10
N TRP A 86 1.62 -10.61 -14.40
CA TRP A 86 0.86 -11.29 -15.47
C TRP A 86 1.09 -12.80 -15.48
N VAL A 87 2.32 -13.26 -15.21
CA VAL A 87 2.62 -14.69 -15.06
C VAL A 87 1.85 -15.27 -13.85
N LEU A 88 1.83 -14.58 -12.72
CA LEU A 88 1.07 -15.00 -11.54
C LEU A 88 -0.44 -15.07 -11.82
N MET A 89 -1.01 -14.11 -12.55
CA MET A 89 -2.40 -14.16 -13.00
C MET A 89 -2.66 -15.34 -13.94
N GLY A 90 -1.74 -15.64 -14.84
CA GLY A 90 -1.82 -16.82 -15.70
C GLY A 90 -1.83 -18.13 -14.88
N ILE A 91 -0.98 -18.25 -13.86
CA ILE A 91 -0.96 -19.41 -12.96
C ILE A 91 -2.29 -19.51 -12.20
N SER A 92 -2.83 -18.41 -11.68
CA SER A 92 -4.14 -18.38 -11.02
C SER A 92 -5.24 -18.91 -11.94
N ALA A 93 -5.26 -18.46 -13.21
CA ALA A 93 -6.24 -18.92 -14.20
C ALA A 93 -6.10 -20.42 -14.49
N VAL A 94 -4.88 -20.94 -14.63
CA VAL A 94 -4.63 -22.38 -14.82
C VAL A 94 -5.12 -23.20 -13.63
N CYS A 95 -4.86 -22.75 -12.38
CA CYS A 95 -5.35 -23.42 -11.18
C CYS A 95 -6.88 -23.49 -11.15
N ILE A 96 -7.59 -22.42 -11.53
CA ILE A 96 -9.06 -22.39 -11.60
C ILE A 96 -9.59 -23.32 -12.68
N LEU A 97 -8.98 -23.31 -13.87
CA LEU A 97 -9.37 -24.24 -14.94
C LEU A 97 -9.18 -25.69 -14.52
N ALA A 98 -8.05 -26.01 -13.88
CA ALA A 98 -7.79 -27.35 -13.35
C ALA A 98 -8.85 -27.76 -12.30
N TYR A 99 -9.24 -26.85 -11.41
CA TYR A 99 -10.33 -27.10 -10.44
C TYR A 99 -11.66 -27.35 -11.13
N ILE A 100 -12.05 -26.55 -12.13
CA ILE A 100 -13.32 -26.73 -12.85
C ILE A 100 -13.36 -28.11 -13.54
N ILE A 101 -12.25 -28.48 -14.21
CA ILE A 101 -12.13 -29.79 -14.88
C ILE A 101 -12.23 -30.91 -13.84
N LEU A 102 -11.45 -30.84 -12.76
CA LEU A 102 -11.46 -31.86 -11.71
C LEU A 102 -12.83 -31.98 -11.06
N ALA A 103 -13.47 -30.87 -10.73
CA ALA A 103 -14.80 -30.83 -10.11
C ALA A 103 -15.90 -31.40 -11.02
N ALA A 104 -15.77 -31.25 -12.35
CA ALA A 104 -16.67 -31.86 -13.32
C ALA A 104 -16.56 -33.40 -13.37
N PHE A 105 -15.34 -33.95 -13.13
CA PHE A 105 -15.12 -35.40 -13.09
C PHE A 105 -15.44 -36.05 -11.74
N THR A 106 -15.34 -35.29 -10.64
CA THR A 106 -15.47 -35.83 -9.29
C THR A 106 -16.78 -35.45 -8.59
N ASP A 107 -17.63 -34.69 -9.27
CA ASP A 107 -18.89 -34.13 -8.72
C ASP A 107 -18.70 -33.35 -7.41
N THR A 108 -17.54 -32.69 -7.30
CA THR A 108 -17.15 -31.92 -6.10
C THR A 108 -17.27 -30.41 -6.29
N PHE A 109 -18.00 -29.95 -7.32
CA PHE A 109 -18.15 -28.51 -7.60
C PHE A 109 -18.85 -27.79 -6.45
N SER A 110 -18.15 -26.81 -5.89
CA SER A 110 -18.66 -25.91 -4.85
C SER A 110 -18.84 -24.51 -5.41
N ILE A 111 -20.07 -24.04 -5.50
CA ILE A 111 -20.40 -22.69 -5.95
C ILE A 111 -19.78 -21.63 -5.01
N GLY A 112 -19.76 -21.90 -3.70
CA GLY A 112 -19.16 -20.99 -2.71
C GLY A 112 -17.65 -20.80 -2.90
N THR A 113 -16.93 -21.92 -3.13
CA THR A 113 -15.49 -21.88 -3.44
C THR A 113 -15.21 -21.12 -4.73
N PHE A 114 -16.00 -21.41 -5.78
CA PHE A 114 -15.87 -20.73 -7.07
C PHE A 114 -16.11 -19.22 -6.94
N LEU A 115 -17.15 -18.81 -6.22
CA LEU A 115 -17.45 -17.40 -5.98
C LEU A 115 -16.35 -16.71 -5.16
N CYS A 116 -15.81 -17.34 -4.11
CA CYS A 116 -14.69 -16.78 -3.34
C CYS A 116 -13.48 -16.52 -4.21
N MET A 117 -13.10 -17.45 -5.09
CA MET A 117 -11.97 -17.26 -6.01
C MET A 117 -12.23 -16.15 -7.03
N PHE A 118 -13.41 -16.19 -7.69
CA PHE A 118 -13.75 -15.25 -8.76
C PHE A 118 -14.07 -13.85 -8.25
N VAL A 119 -14.75 -13.71 -7.11
CA VAL A 119 -15.24 -12.42 -6.60
C VAL A 119 -14.21 -11.74 -5.69
N ILE A 120 -13.31 -12.50 -5.05
CA ILE A 120 -12.37 -11.95 -4.07
C ILE A 120 -10.94 -11.99 -4.61
N CYS A 121 -10.37 -13.17 -4.85
CA CYS A 121 -8.94 -13.28 -5.13
C CYS A 121 -8.55 -12.67 -6.49
N ILE A 122 -9.28 -12.97 -7.56
CA ILE A 122 -8.96 -12.46 -8.91
C ILE A 122 -9.18 -10.97 -9.04
N PRO A 123 -10.35 -10.40 -8.64
CA PRO A 123 -10.56 -8.97 -8.73
C PRO A 123 -9.56 -8.16 -7.89
N ILE A 124 -9.21 -8.63 -6.69
CA ILE A 124 -8.18 -7.96 -5.86
C ILE A 124 -6.83 -7.97 -6.61
N GLN A 125 -6.39 -9.11 -7.11
CA GLN A 125 -5.14 -9.23 -7.85
C GLN A 125 -5.12 -8.34 -9.11
N LEU A 126 -6.15 -8.42 -9.93
CA LEU A 126 -6.25 -7.68 -11.19
C LEU A 126 -6.36 -6.16 -10.95
N PHE A 127 -7.29 -5.76 -10.09
CA PHE A 127 -7.53 -4.35 -9.79
C PHE A 127 -6.28 -3.69 -9.18
N LEU A 128 -5.67 -4.35 -8.20
CA LEU A 128 -4.48 -3.81 -7.56
C LEU A 128 -3.32 -3.70 -8.54
N HIS A 129 -3.08 -4.74 -9.37
CA HIS A 129 -2.05 -4.69 -10.41
C HIS A 129 -2.28 -3.53 -11.39
N MET A 130 -3.49 -3.38 -11.91
CA MET A 130 -3.83 -2.30 -12.85
C MET A 130 -3.64 -0.92 -12.18
N TYR A 131 -4.10 -0.79 -10.95
CA TYR A 131 -4.00 0.46 -10.19
C TYR A 131 -2.56 0.85 -9.89
N LEU A 132 -1.74 -0.07 -9.37
CA LEU A 132 -0.33 0.19 -9.05
C LEU A 132 0.51 0.36 -10.31
N SER A 133 0.26 -0.44 -11.36
CA SER A 133 0.93 -0.31 -12.64
C SER A 133 0.68 1.05 -13.28
N ASN A 134 -0.57 1.52 -13.25
CA ASN A 134 -0.92 2.85 -13.74
C ASN A 134 -0.24 3.96 -12.93
N ALA A 135 -0.20 3.83 -11.60
CA ALA A 135 0.47 4.79 -10.72
C ALA A 135 1.97 4.88 -11.00
N VAL A 136 2.65 3.73 -11.16
CA VAL A 136 4.09 3.67 -11.48
C VAL A 136 4.38 4.23 -12.87
N LYS A 137 3.57 3.86 -13.87
CA LYS A 137 3.75 4.28 -15.27
C LYS A 137 3.54 5.78 -15.47
N ASN A 138 2.51 6.33 -14.83
CA ASN A 138 2.12 7.74 -15.01
C ASN A 138 2.72 8.66 -13.96
N ASN A 139 3.56 8.17 -13.04
CA ASN A 139 4.08 8.92 -11.89
C ASN A 139 2.96 9.63 -11.08
N SER A 140 1.78 9.01 -10.97
CA SER A 140 0.61 9.57 -10.28
C SER A 140 0.32 8.78 -9.01
N PHE A 141 0.68 9.33 -7.85
CA PHE A 141 0.64 8.64 -6.56
C PHE A 141 -0.39 9.23 -5.60
N SER A 142 -0.99 10.37 -5.94
CA SER A 142 -1.96 11.09 -5.08
C SER A 142 -3.19 10.27 -4.68
N GLY A 143 -3.56 9.28 -5.50
CA GLY A 143 -4.64 8.35 -5.19
C GLY A 143 -4.27 7.19 -4.25
N ILE A 144 -2.98 6.99 -3.95
CA ILE A 144 -2.52 5.87 -3.11
C ILE A 144 -2.77 6.21 -1.65
N ALA A 145 -3.43 5.30 -0.94
CA ALA A 145 -3.74 5.48 0.47
C ALA A 145 -2.44 5.67 1.29
N GLY A 146 -2.35 6.79 2.01
CA GLY A 146 -1.19 7.15 2.80
C GLY A 146 -0.17 8.05 2.10
N PHE A 147 -0.31 8.30 0.80
CA PHE A 147 0.50 9.29 0.10
C PHE A 147 -0.01 10.71 0.41
N ASP A 148 0.91 11.62 0.71
CA ASP A 148 0.61 13.04 1.00
C ASP A 148 1.55 13.91 0.17
N ASP A 149 1.02 14.70 -0.76
CA ASP A 149 1.80 15.54 -1.67
C ASP A 149 2.67 16.59 -0.94
N ARG A 150 2.41 16.82 0.35
CA ARG A 150 3.21 17.74 1.19
C ARG A 150 4.49 17.11 1.74
N ILE A 151 4.61 15.80 1.66
CA ILE A 151 5.75 15.02 2.15
C ILE A 151 6.73 14.79 1.00
N GLU A 152 8.01 14.94 1.28
CA GLU A 152 9.08 14.68 0.33
C GLU A 152 9.47 13.19 0.38
N TYR A 153 9.20 12.47 -0.73
CA TYR A 153 9.49 11.06 -0.87
C TYR A 153 10.64 10.79 -1.84
N ASN A 154 11.39 9.74 -1.59
CA ASN A 154 12.24 9.13 -2.60
C ASN A 154 11.37 8.31 -3.57
N MET A 155 11.03 8.90 -4.70
CA MET A 155 10.07 8.32 -5.65
C MET A 155 10.55 6.99 -6.25
N CYS A 156 11.87 6.78 -6.40
CA CYS A 156 12.43 5.51 -6.84
C CYS A 156 12.09 4.38 -5.84
N GLU A 157 12.27 4.63 -4.55
CA GLU A 157 11.95 3.65 -3.51
C GLU A 157 10.43 3.47 -3.32
N VAL A 158 9.63 4.51 -3.56
CA VAL A 158 8.16 4.38 -3.61
C VAL A 158 7.75 3.42 -4.72
N LYS A 159 8.28 3.57 -5.93
CA LYS A 159 7.99 2.64 -7.05
C LYS A 159 8.39 1.20 -6.73
N LYS A 160 9.58 0.99 -6.13
CA LYS A 160 10.03 -0.34 -5.69
C LYS A 160 9.07 -0.94 -4.66
N LEU A 161 8.60 -0.14 -3.69
CA LEU A 161 7.59 -0.58 -2.73
C LEU A 161 6.31 -1.04 -3.41
N LEU A 162 5.79 -0.26 -4.37
CA LEU A 162 4.55 -0.62 -5.08
C LEU A 162 4.69 -1.92 -5.87
N ILE A 163 5.85 -2.13 -6.51
CA ILE A 163 6.17 -3.39 -7.19
C ILE A 163 6.23 -4.57 -6.21
N GLN A 164 6.84 -4.39 -5.03
CA GLN A 164 6.89 -5.42 -4.01
C GLN A 164 5.51 -5.78 -3.47
N ILE A 165 4.64 -4.77 -3.27
CA ILE A 165 3.25 -4.98 -2.84
C ILE A 165 2.48 -5.77 -3.90
N ASP A 166 2.59 -5.41 -5.17
CA ASP A 166 1.91 -6.08 -6.27
C ASP A 166 2.35 -7.56 -6.40
N LEU A 167 3.65 -7.83 -6.34
CA LEU A 167 4.18 -9.18 -6.34
C LEU A 167 3.73 -9.99 -5.11
N HIS A 168 3.75 -9.39 -3.92
CA HIS A 168 3.28 -10.04 -2.70
C HIS A 168 1.82 -10.47 -2.83
N VAL A 169 0.96 -9.58 -3.30
CA VAL A 169 -0.47 -9.87 -3.50
C VAL A 169 -0.69 -10.92 -4.59
N GLY A 170 0.07 -10.84 -5.68
CA GLY A 170 0.02 -11.84 -6.74
C GLY A 170 0.38 -13.24 -6.24
N ILE A 171 1.47 -13.39 -5.51
CA ILE A 171 1.90 -14.67 -4.94
C ILE A 171 0.86 -15.19 -3.94
N LEU A 172 0.38 -14.31 -3.05
CA LEU A 172 -0.62 -14.66 -2.05
C LEU A 172 -1.91 -15.17 -2.70
N SER A 173 -2.37 -14.52 -3.78
CA SER A 173 -3.55 -14.92 -4.53
C SER A 173 -3.39 -16.29 -5.19
N VAL A 174 -2.23 -16.54 -5.82
CA VAL A 174 -1.91 -17.87 -6.40
C VAL A 174 -1.96 -18.95 -5.34
N VAL A 175 -1.31 -18.72 -4.19
CA VAL A 175 -1.29 -19.71 -3.07
C VAL A 175 -2.69 -19.97 -2.54
N ALA A 176 -3.48 -18.92 -2.31
CA ALA A 176 -4.84 -19.04 -1.85
C ALA A 176 -5.72 -19.85 -2.84
N ILE A 177 -5.69 -19.49 -4.12
CA ILE A 177 -6.44 -20.17 -5.17
C ILE A 177 -6.02 -21.64 -5.27
N PHE A 178 -4.71 -21.92 -5.24
CA PHE A 178 -4.20 -23.29 -5.26
C PHE A 178 -4.72 -24.12 -4.08
N LEU A 179 -4.64 -23.58 -2.85
CA LEU A 179 -5.14 -24.25 -1.67
C LEU A 179 -6.66 -24.48 -1.73
N PHE A 180 -7.44 -23.50 -2.18
CA PHE A 180 -8.88 -23.67 -2.42
C PHE A 180 -9.15 -24.83 -3.41
N CYS A 181 -8.39 -24.86 -4.51
CA CYS A 181 -8.54 -25.90 -5.54
C CYS A 181 -8.22 -27.30 -4.99
N VAL A 182 -7.10 -27.45 -4.26
CA VAL A 182 -6.67 -28.75 -3.72
C VAL A 182 -7.67 -29.28 -2.70
N ILE A 183 -8.10 -28.45 -1.76
CA ILE A 183 -8.97 -28.88 -0.66
C ILE A 183 -10.36 -29.27 -1.16
N ASN A 184 -10.94 -28.45 -2.04
CA ASN A 184 -12.25 -28.74 -2.56
C ASN A 184 -12.22 -29.83 -3.65
N GLY A 185 -11.16 -29.91 -4.44
CA GLY A 185 -10.94 -30.99 -5.42
C GLY A 185 -10.69 -32.33 -4.79
N ALA A 186 -10.01 -32.39 -3.66
CA ALA A 186 -9.77 -33.62 -2.88
C ALA A 186 -11.01 -34.04 -2.05
N ASN A 187 -12.13 -33.34 -2.16
CA ASN A 187 -13.38 -33.59 -1.42
C ASN A 187 -13.18 -33.63 0.11
N LEU A 188 -12.23 -32.86 0.62
CA LEU A 188 -12.00 -32.69 2.04
C LEU A 188 -13.16 -31.86 2.60
N LYS A 189 -14.22 -32.52 3.09
CA LYS A 189 -15.40 -31.89 3.66
C LYS A 189 -15.10 -31.30 5.04
N ILE A 190 -14.34 -30.21 5.05
CA ILE A 190 -14.07 -29.43 6.26
C ILE A 190 -14.79 -28.09 6.09
N PRO A 191 -16.03 -27.94 6.60
CA PRO A 191 -16.90 -26.79 6.30
C PRO A 191 -16.24 -25.44 6.64
N TRP A 192 -15.60 -25.35 7.80
CA TRP A 192 -14.97 -24.10 8.29
C TRP A 192 -13.66 -23.74 7.57
N PHE A 193 -13.06 -24.65 6.78
CA PHE A 193 -11.71 -24.45 6.23
C PHE A 193 -11.65 -23.35 5.17
N ASN A 194 -12.65 -23.28 4.28
CA ASN A 194 -12.69 -22.23 3.26
C ASN A 194 -12.81 -20.83 3.89
N GLY A 195 -13.61 -20.72 4.94
CA GLY A 195 -13.71 -19.47 5.71
C GLY A 195 -12.40 -19.09 6.39
N LEU A 196 -11.73 -20.05 7.03
CA LEU A 196 -10.41 -19.83 7.63
C LEU A 196 -9.39 -19.41 6.59
N LEU A 197 -9.35 -20.08 5.43
CA LEU A 197 -8.40 -19.76 4.37
C LEU A 197 -8.61 -18.33 3.83
N LEU A 198 -9.88 -17.90 3.70
CA LEU A 198 -10.20 -16.53 3.31
C LEU A 198 -9.74 -15.52 4.38
N VAL A 199 -9.97 -15.80 5.66
CA VAL A 199 -9.50 -14.94 6.76
C VAL A 199 -7.97 -14.84 6.74
N VAL A 200 -7.27 -15.97 6.59
CA VAL A 200 -5.81 -16.01 6.49
C VAL A 200 -5.31 -15.24 5.26
N TYR A 201 -6.00 -15.35 4.12
CA TYR A 201 -5.69 -14.60 2.91
C TYR A 201 -5.78 -13.09 3.15
N VAL A 202 -6.91 -12.60 3.67
CA VAL A 202 -7.13 -11.17 3.93
C VAL A 202 -6.16 -10.65 4.99
N PHE A 203 -5.90 -11.44 6.05
CA PHE A 203 -4.91 -11.09 7.07
C PHE A 203 -3.51 -10.92 6.48
N ASN A 204 -3.03 -11.89 5.68
CA ASN A 204 -1.71 -11.81 5.05
C ASN A 204 -1.62 -10.70 3.99
N PHE A 205 -2.70 -10.45 3.24
CA PHE A 205 -2.79 -9.32 2.32
C PHE A 205 -2.50 -8.00 3.03
N ILE A 206 -3.19 -7.74 4.14
CA ILE A 206 -3.04 -6.49 4.89
C ILE A 206 -1.70 -6.44 5.62
N ALA A 207 -1.35 -7.51 6.35
CA ALA A 207 -0.10 -7.57 7.11
C ALA A 207 1.14 -7.44 6.19
N GLY A 208 1.10 -8.05 4.99
CA GLY A 208 2.17 -7.95 4.02
C GLY A 208 2.37 -6.53 3.49
N ILE A 209 1.29 -5.82 3.17
CA ILE A 209 1.35 -4.41 2.76
C ILE A 209 1.94 -3.55 3.88
N GLN A 210 1.43 -3.68 5.10
CA GLN A 210 1.91 -2.89 6.24
C GLN A 210 3.36 -3.19 6.60
N MET A 211 3.77 -4.47 6.53
CA MET A 211 5.15 -4.87 6.78
C MET A 211 6.10 -4.32 5.70
N SER A 212 5.69 -4.35 4.43
CA SER A 212 6.47 -3.79 3.33
C SER A 212 6.64 -2.28 3.51
N ASN A 213 5.56 -1.55 3.82
CA ASN A 213 5.61 -0.13 4.13
C ASN A 213 6.55 0.17 5.31
N TYR A 214 6.46 -0.60 6.40
CA TYR A 214 7.28 -0.39 7.59
C TYR A 214 8.77 -0.60 7.32
N LYS A 215 9.13 -1.66 6.59
CA LYS A 215 10.52 -1.97 6.25
C LYS A 215 11.19 -0.93 5.34
N MET A 216 10.40 -0.19 4.59
CA MET A 216 10.92 0.79 3.63
C MET A 216 10.86 2.24 4.12
N ILE A 217 10.43 2.51 5.37
CA ILE A 217 10.31 3.86 5.94
C ILE A 217 11.58 4.68 5.73
N ASP A 218 12.74 4.13 6.12
CA ASP A 218 14.02 4.85 6.06
C ASP A 218 14.48 5.17 4.64
N LYS A 219 14.02 4.40 3.66
CA LYS A 219 14.37 4.59 2.25
C LYS A 219 13.41 5.54 1.53
N ILE A 220 12.14 5.52 1.90
CA ILE A 220 11.06 6.24 1.23
C ILE A 220 10.98 7.70 1.69
N TYR A 221 11.06 7.95 3.01
CA TYR A 221 10.90 9.30 3.54
C TYR A 221 12.23 10.04 3.60
N CYS A 222 12.33 11.19 2.94
CA CYS A 222 13.55 11.98 2.90
C CYS A 222 13.86 12.64 4.25
N ARG A 223 12.82 13.12 4.96
CA ARG A 223 12.98 13.83 6.24
C ARG A 223 12.86 12.89 7.43
N GLU A 224 13.72 13.08 8.41
CA GLU A 224 13.72 12.29 9.65
C GLU A 224 12.39 12.41 10.44
N GLU A 225 11.80 13.60 10.44
CA GLU A 225 10.50 13.82 11.09
C GLU A 225 9.39 12.97 10.48
N ASP A 226 9.35 12.87 9.15
CA ASP A 226 8.34 12.10 8.44
C ASP A 226 8.56 10.59 8.63
N ARG A 227 9.82 10.13 8.71
CA ARG A 227 10.16 8.75 9.11
C ARG A 227 9.62 8.41 10.50
N LYS A 228 9.85 9.30 11.48
CA LYS A 228 9.33 9.11 12.84
C LYS A 228 7.80 9.07 12.88
N ARG A 229 7.12 9.96 12.14
CA ARG A 229 5.66 9.95 12.01
C ARG A 229 5.15 8.66 11.37
N ALA A 230 5.74 8.24 10.25
CA ALA A 230 5.40 7.00 9.56
C ALA A 230 5.64 5.77 10.45
N GLY A 231 6.77 5.73 11.17
CA GLY A 231 7.09 4.66 12.12
C GLY A 231 6.07 4.50 13.25
N ARG A 232 5.30 5.54 13.59
CA ARG A 232 4.18 5.48 14.54
C ARG A 232 2.84 5.19 13.85
N GLY A 233 2.61 5.79 12.68
CA GLY A 233 1.34 5.68 11.97
C GLY A 233 1.09 4.29 11.36
N ILE A 234 2.10 3.69 10.75
CA ILE A 234 1.97 2.39 10.09
C ILE A 234 1.56 1.28 11.08
N PRO A 235 2.21 1.09 12.25
CA PRO A 235 1.77 0.08 13.22
C PRO A 235 0.35 0.31 13.75
N VAL A 236 -0.04 1.55 14.01
CA VAL A 236 -1.40 1.87 14.46
C VAL A 236 -2.43 1.51 13.38
N THR A 237 -2.13 1.82 12.13
CA THR A 237 -2.97 1.44 10.98
C THR A 237 -3.06 -0.09 10.85
N ALA A 238 -1.93 -0.79 11.00
CA ALA A 238 -1.88 -2.25 10.94
C ALA A 238 -2.79 -2.87 12.02
N VAL A 239 -2.64 -2.45 13.27
CA VAL A 239 -3.48 -2.96 14.38
C VAL A 239 -4.96 -2.65 14.13
N TYR A 240 -5.30 -1.44 13.69
CA TYR A 240 -6.68 -1.07 13.37
C TYR A 240 -7.30 -1.98 12.32
N VAL A 241 -6.61 -2.19 11.19
CA VAL A 241 -7.13 -3.02 10.10
C VAL A 241 -7.21 -4.49 10.50
N LEU A 242 -6.23 -5.00 11.27
CA LEU A 242 -6.27 -6.36 11.81
C LEU A 242 -7.47 -6.57 12.76
N LEU A 243 -7.81 -5.59 13.59
CA LEU A 243 -9.01 -5.63 14.42
C LEU A 243 -10.29 -5.70 13.59
N LEU A 244 -10.39 -4.92 12.51
CA LEU A 244 -11.54 -4.98 11.61
C LEU A 244 -11.69 -6.38 10.98
N CYS A 245 -10.60 -6.95 10.47
CA CYS A 245 -10.61 -8.30 9.87
C CYS A 245 -10.93 -9.38 10.91
N ALA A 246 -10.39 -9.28 12.12
CA ALA A 246 -10.69 -10.20 13.20
C ALA A 246 -12.19 -10.18 13.57
N GLY A 247 -12.80 -9.00 13.63
CA GLY A 247 -14.23 -8.86 13.91
C GLY A 247 -15.11 -9.59 12.88
N ILE A 248 -14.82 -9.40 11.60
CA ILE A 248 -15.53 -10.08 10.50
C ILE A 248 -15.32 -11.59 10.58
N GLY A 249 -14.07 -12.05 10.77
CA GLY A 249 -13.74 -13.46 10.87
C GLY A 249 -14.41 -14.14 12.07
N ILE A 250 -14.38 -13.52 13.26
CA ILE A 250 -15.04 -14.03 14.47
C ILE A 250 -16.56 -14.12 14.24
N THR A 251 -17.16 -13.10 13.61
CA THR A 251 -18.59 -13.13 13.27
C THR A 251 -18.93 -14.36 12.44
N GLY A 252 -18.19 -14.62 11.37
CA GLY A 252 -18.42 -15.78 10.50
C GLY A 252 -18.31 -17.10 11.27
N ILE A 253 -17.26 -17.27 12.09
CA ILE A 253 -17.06 -18.48 12.90
C ILE A 253 -18.20 -18.67 13.91
N VAL A 254 -18.61 -17.62 14.60
CA VAL A 254 -19.69 -17.69 15.61
C VAL A 254 -21.01 -18.06 14.95
N PHE A 255 -21.32 -17.52 13.79
CA PHE A 255 -22.54 -17.86 13.03
C PHE A 255 -22.54 -19.33 12.62
N GLU A 256 -21.43 -19.85 12.12
CA GLU A 256 -21.30 -21.24 11.71
C GLU A 256 -21.38 -22.21 12.90
N VAL A 257 -20.60 -21.96 13.96
CA VAL A 257 -20.52 -22.85 15.13
C VAL A 257 -21.87 -22.92 15.90
N LYS A 258 -22.58 -21.79 15.97
CA LYS A 258 -23.87 -21.73 16.72
C LYS A 258 -25.10 -22.04 15.86
N GLY A 259 -24.94 -22.30 14.56
CA GLY A 259 -26.04 -22.62 13.66
C GLY A 259 -27.11 -21.50 13.59
N ILE A 260 -26.68 -20.23 13.57
CA ILE A 260 -27.55 -19.05 13.72
C ILE A 260 -28.34 -18.74 12.43
N GLU A 261 -28.17 -19.49 11.36
CA GLU A 261 -28.74 -19.23 10.03
C GLU A 261 -30.23 -18.85 10.00
N ASN A 262 -31.04 -19.34 10.96
CA ASN A 262 -32.48 -19.10 11.02
C ASN A 262 -32.98 -18.36 12.28
N ASN A 263 -32.07 -17.85 13.12
CA ASN A 263 -32.45 -17.16 14.36
C ASN A 263 -32.02 -15.69 14.34
N THR A 264 -33.01 -14.80 14.16
CA THR A 264 -32.75 -13.36 13.97
C THR A 264 -32.23 -12.65 15.23
N LEU A 265 -32.64 -13.06 16.42
CA LEU A 265 -32.27 -12.36 17.66
C LEU A 265 -30.79 -12.49 18.04
N PRO A 266 -30.17 -13.69 18.03
CA PRO A 266 -28.73 -13.84 18.21
C PRO A 266 -27.93 -13.10 17.11
N ALA A 267 -28.36 -13.17 15.86
CA ALA A 267 -27.73 -12.47 14.74
C ALA A 267 -27.71 -10.95 14.97
N ILE A 268 -28.81 -10.35 15.42
CA ILE A 268 -28.90 -8.92 15.74
C ILE A 268 -27.94 -8.56 16.89
N LYS A 269 -27.86 -9.37 17.93
CA LYS A 269 -26.95 -9.14 19.08
C LYS A 269 -25.49 -9.18 18.64
N ILE A 270 -25.08 -10.19 17.89
CA ILE A 270 -23.70 -10.34 17.37
C ILE A 270 -23.38 -9.18 16.44
N GLY A 271 -24.28 -8.83 15.51
CA GLY A 271 -24.11 -7.68 14.62
C GLY A 271 -23.98 -6.36 15.39
N GLY A 272 -24.76 -6.17 16.45
CA GLY A 272 -24.65 -5.00 17.34
C GLY A 272 -23.29 -4.90 18.04
N LEU A 273 -22.79 -6.01 18.60
CA LEU A 273 -21.46 -6.06 19.23
C LEU A 273 -20.35 -5.78 18.20
N LEU A 274 -20.44 -6.35 17.00
CA LEU A 274 -19.50 -6.07 15.92
C LEU A 274 -19.46 -4.58 15.56
N ILE A 275 -20.62 -3.96 15.38
CA ILE A 275 -20.74 -2.52 15.05
C ILE A 275 -20.12 -1.66 16.15
N VAL A 276 -20.43 -1.93 17.42
CA VAL A 276 -19.84 -1.19 18.56
C VAL A 276 -18.33 -1.35 18.59
N GLY A 277 -17.81 -2.58 18.37
CA GLY A 277 -16.37 -2.82 18.29
C GLY A 277 -15.70 -2.03 17.19
N ILE A 278 -16.28 -2.04 15.96
CA ILE A 278 -15.78 -1.30 14.81
C ILE A 278 -15.79 0.21 15.07
N ILE A 279 -16.89 0.77 15.58
CA ILE A 279 -17.00 2.20 15.88
C ILE A 279 -15.93 2.62 16.90
N SER A 280 -15.74 1.82 17.96
CA SER A 280 -14.75 2.10 19.00
C SER A 280 -13.32 2.09 18.46
N ALA A 281 -12.96 1.08 17.67
CA ALA A 281 -11.64 0.99 17.04
C ALA A 281 -11.41 2.13 16.05
N THR A 282 -12.42 2.45 15.24
CA THR A 282 -12.38 3.53 14.24
C THR A 282 -12.17 4.90 14.91
N THR A 283 -12.92 5.18 15.96
CA THR A 283 -12.79 6.42 16.74
C THR A 283 -11.38 6.53 17.34
N GLY A 284 -10.89 5.46 17.97
CA GLY A 284 -9.53 5.41 18.52
C GLY A 284 -8.45 5.64 17.46
N PHE A 285 -8.60 5.01 16.30
CA PHE A 285 -7.69 5.16 15.17
C PHE A 285 -7.66 6.60 14.64
N PHE A 286 -8.81 7.23 14.41
CA PHE A 286 -8.86 8.60 13.89
C PHE A 286 -8.26 9.62 14.84
N VAL A 287 -8.52 9.49 16.16
CA VAL A 287 -7.91 10.36 17.17
C VAL A 287 -6.39 10.22 17.17
N GLU A 288 -5.88 8.97 17.10
CA GLU A 288 -4.45 8.71 17.09
C GLU A 288 -3.78 9.22 15.81
N ASN A 289 -4.37 8.96 14.65
CA ASN A 289 -3.85 9.41 13.37
C ASN A 289 -3.80 10.95 13.28
N SER A 290 -4.83 11.62 13.78
CA SER A 290 -4.84 13.09 13.87
C SER A 290 -3.74 13.62 14.80
N LYS A 291 -3.47 12.93 15.91
CA LYS A 291 -2.40 13.28 16.83
C LYS A 291 -1.01 13.07 16.21
N ILE A 292 -0.80 11.95 15.51
CA ILE A 292 0.48 11.67 14.81
C ILE A 292 0.75 12.74 13.75
N LYS A 293 -0.25 13.13 12.96
CA LYS A 293 -0.09 14.18 11.94
C LYS A 293 0.31 15.54 12.52
N LYS A 294 -0.14 15.86 13.72
CA LYS A 294 0.17 17.13 14.42
C LYS A 294 1.44 17.07 15.28
N TRP A 295 1.97 15.86 15.51
CA TRP A 295 3.13 15.69 16.37
C TRP A 295 4.38 16.25 15.71
N ASN A 296 5.19 16.98 16.51
CA ASN A 296 6.51 17.46 16.13
C ASN A 296 7.59 16.58 16.80
N PRO A 297 8.27 15.68 16.04
CA PRO A 297 9.26 14.75 16.57
C PRO A 297 10.53 15.41 17.12
N ALA A 298 10.80 16.67 16.75
CA ALA A 298 12.00 17.40 17.20
C ALA A 298 11.87 17.85 18.66
N ASN A 299 10.65 18.11 19.14
CA ASN A 299 10.44 18.80 20.41
C ASN A 299 9.82 17.95 21.51
N THR A 300 9.24 16.78 21.17
CA THR A 300 8.47 16.00 22.15
C THR A 300 8.53 14.49 21.90
N ASP A 301 8.60 13.73 23.00
CA ASP A 301 8.38 12.28 22.95
C ASP A 301 6.93 11.95 22.60
N TYR A 302 6.74 10.94 21.78
CA TYR A 302 5.41 10.50 21.41
C TYR A 302 4.83 9.53 22.45
N LYS A 303 3.62 9.84 22.93
CA LYS A 303 2.81 8.94 23.76
C LYS A 303 1.48 8.65 23.03
N THR A 304 1.15 7.37 22.88
CA THR A 304 -0.14 6.95 22.31
C THR A 304 -1.31 7.56 23.08
N SER A 305 -2.36 7.97 22.38
CA SER A 305 -3.53 8.57 23.00
C SER A 305 -4.30 7.54 23.84
N ARG A 306 -4.85 7.98 24.97
CA ARG A 306 -5.73 7.13 25.78
C ARG A 306 -6.95 6.68 24.99
N ALA A 307 -7.49 7.55 24.12
CA ALA A 307 -8.64 7.24 23.27
C ALA A 307 -8.36 6.06 22.32
N CYS A 308 -7.15 5.97 21.74
CA CYS A 308 -6.74 4.87 20.90
C CYS A 308 -6.71 3.56 21.68
N ILE A 309 -6.04 3.56 22.83
CA ILE A 309 -5.92 2.37 23.70
C ILE A 309 -7.32 1.90 24.13
N ILE A 310 -8.14 2.81 24.65
CA ILE A 310 -9.50 2.49 25.10
C ILE A 310 -10.35 1.97 23.95
N GLY A 311 -10.32 2.62 22.78
CA GLY A 311 -11.07 2.20 21.61
C GLY A 311 -10.71 0.79 21.14
N PHE A 312 -9.43 0.45 21.12
CA PHE A 312 -8.96 -0.90 20.73
C PHE A 312 -9.31 -1.95 21.80
N VAL A 313 -9.19 -1.61 23.08
CA VAL A 313 -9.58 -2.51 24.18
C VAL A 313 -11.07 -2.79 24.16
N ILE A 314 -11.93 -1.77 23.98
CA ILE A 314 -13.38 -1.98 23.85
C ILE A 314 -13.69 -2.88 22.65
N CYS A 315 -13.02 -2.67 21.50
CA CYS A 315 -13.18 -3.51 20.32
C CYS A 315 -12.91 -4.99 20.63
N VAL A 316 -11.79 -5.29 21.30
CA VAL A 316 -11.43 -6.67 21.69
C VAL A 316 -12.45 -7.26 22.67
N ILE A 317 -12.93 -6.48 23.63
CA ILE A 317 -13.97 -6.93 24.59
C ILE A 317 -15.26 -7.26 23.84
N MET A 318 -15.70 -6.40 22.89
CA MET A 318 -16.92 -6.66 22.11
C MET A 318 -16.80 -7.95 21.31
N TYR A 319 -15.64 -8.22 20.72
CA TYR A 319 -15.38 -9.46 19.99
C TYR A 319 -15.36 -10.69 20.90
N GLY A 320 -14.82 -10.58 22.11
CA GLY A 320 -14.92 -11.62 23.13
C GLY A 320 -16.36 -11.93 23.54
N LEU A 321 -17.19 -10.90 23.71
CA LEU A 321 -18.61 -11.05 24.03
C LEU A 321 -19.39 -11.73 22.90
N MET A 322 -19.04 -11.52 21.62
CA MET A 322 -19.67 -12.23 20.49
C MET A 322 -19.49 -13.74 20.57
N CYS A 323 -18.38 -14.22 21.14
CA CYS A 323 -18.15 -15.67 21.31
C CYS A 323 -19.02 -16.27 22.42
N VAL A 324 -19.46 -15.46 23.38
CA VAL A 324 -20.25 -15.91 24.53
C VAL A 324 -21.77 -15.86 24.25
N VAL A 325 -22.21 -14.83 23.56
CA VAL A 325 -23.63 -14.65 23.14
C VAL A 325 -24.05 -15.68 22.12
#